data_0b17978d55725157c64b5b381d833c76
#
_entry.id   0b17978d55725157c64b5b381d833c76
#
_cell.length_a   1.000
_cell.length_b   1.000
_cell.length_c   1.000
_cell.angle_alpha   90.00
_cell.angle_beta   90.00
_cell.angle_gamma   90.00
#
_symmetry.space_group_name_H-M   'P 1'
#
loop_
_entity.id
_entity.type
_entity.pdbx_description
1 polymer ?
#
loop_
_entity_poly.entity_id
_entity_poly.type
_entity_poly.pdbx_seq_one_letter_code
_entity_poly.pdbx_strand_id
1 'polypeptide(L)'
;RVEKYEHNYPHCWRTDKPILYYPLRSWFIKTTNYKKDLIRLNNKINWQPPSTGDGRFKNWLEGLNDWNLSRSRFWGTPLPIWRTEDGSEVTCVGSVKELFKECEKSVNVGFIQTNPFNGFVVDDFSDKNYKNIDLHKNVVDDIILCSDSGKKMYKEPDVIDVWFDSGAMPYAQVHYPFENKNVIDKNLGFPADFIAEGVDQTRGWFFTLHAISTMCFNNEAFRNVISNGLVLDKDGQKMSKRIGNVIDPFMLIEKFGADPVRWYMVSNSNPWENLKFDVSGIEEVSRKFFGTLFNTYSFFALYANIDSFSPKIDLLKTKPNSVLDQWILSELNSLVLSVTSAYDKFDATKASREIQSFVLDKLSNWYVRLCRRRFWKNTLDEDKILGFETLHKCLL
;
A
#
# COMPACT_ATOMS: atom_id res chain seq x y z
N ARG A 1 -48.13 -8.78 -6.05
CA ARG A 1 -48.20 -10.03 -5.26
C ARG A 1 -47.42 -9.76 -3.97
N VAL A 2 -48.03 -10.04 -2.80
CA VAL A 2 -47.39 -9.95 -1.48
C VAL A 2 -47.22 -11.37 -0.98
N GLU A 3 -45.97 -11.77 -0.71
CA GLU A 3 -45.61 -13.10 -0.19
C GLU A 3 -44.89 -12.95 1.14
N LYS A 4 -45.11 -13.89 2.07
CA LYS A 4 -44.25 -14.01 3.26
C LYS A 4 -42.95 -14.64 2.85
N TYR A 5 -41.83 -13.91 3.09
CA TYR A 5 -40.47 -14.35 2.81
C TYR A 5 -39.62 -14.17 4.06
N GLU A 6 -38.99 -15.23 4.51
CA GLU A 6 -38.10 -15.21 5.67
C GLU A 6 -36.66 -15.07 5.20
N HIS A 7 -35.97 -14.01 5.60
CA HIS A 7 -34.59 -13.73 5.23
C HIS A 7 -33.87 -12.96 6.33
N ASN A 8 -32.53 -12.99 6.30
CA ASN A 8 -31.73 -12.15 7.17
C ASN A 8 -31.94 -10.68 6.85
N TYR A 9 -32.44 -9.91 7.82
CA TYR A 9 -32.68 -8.48 7.66
C TYR A 9 -31.44 -7.69 8.07
N PRO A 10 -30.97 -6.70 7.26
CA PRO A 10 -29.80 -5.91 7.58
C PRO A 10 -30.05 -4.97 8.76
N HIS A 11 -29.09 -4.93 9.68
CA HIS A 11 -29.09 -4.05 10.83
C HIS A 11 -27.92 -3.07 10.77
N CYS A 12 -28.10 -1.91 11.35
CA CYS A 12 -27.04 -0.91 11.47
C CYS A 12 -25.93 -1.44 12.38
N TRP A 13 -24.72 -1.55 11.87
CA TRP A 13 -23.57 -2.10 12.58
C TRP A 13 -23.15 -1.31 13.86
N ARG A 14 -23.65 -0.07 14.01
CA ARG A 14 -23.40 0.77 15.20
C ARG A 14 -24.49 0.65 16.26
N THR A 15 -25.73 0.48 15.85
CA THR A 15 -26.90 0.57 16.75
C THR A 15 -27.67 -0.73 16.89
N ASP A 16 -27.30 -1.76 16.11
CA ASP A 16 -28.03 -3.04 15.98
C ASP A 16 -29.52 -2.91 15.65
N LYS A 17 -29.98 -1.73 15.22
CA LYS A 17 -31.35 -1.51 14.81
C LYS A 17 -31.55 -1.87 13.35
N PRO A 18 -32.74 -2.38 12.96
CA PRO A 18 -33.06 -2.64 11.57
C PRO A 18 -32.96 -1.35 10.73
N ILE A 19 -32.44 -1.45 9.52
CA ILE A 19 -32.34 -0.33 8.58
C ILE A 19 -33.48 -0.38 7.54
N LEU A 20 -33.90 0.81 7.09
CA LEU A 20 -34.87 0.92 6.01
C LEU A 20 -34.14 1.17 4.68
N TYR A 21 -34.59 0.50 3.63
CA TYR A 21 -34.19 0.85 2.27
C TYR A 21 -35.02 2.04 1.82
N TYR A 22 -34.35 3.18 1.62
CA TYR A 22 -34.97 4.42 1.22
C TYR A 22 -34.28 4.98 -0.03
N PRO A 23 -35.02 5.25 -1.13
CA PRO A 23 -34.43 5.82 -2.34
C PRO A 23 -34.06 7.28 -2.12
N LEU A 24 -32.82 7.63 -2.41
CA LEU A 24 -32.30 9.00 -2.38
C LEU A 24 -31.83 9.40 -3.78
N ARG A 25 -32.03 10.66 -4.15
CA ARG A 25 -31.36 11.23 -5.32
C ARG A 25 -29.86 11.29 -5.05
N SER A 26 -29.08 10.84 -6.00
CA SER A 26 -27.61 10.75 -5.83
C SER A 26 -26.92 11.07 -7.15
N TRP A 27 -25.69 11.53 -7.04
CA TRP A 27 -24.79 11.70 -8.17
C TRP A 27 -24.03 10.42 -8.43
N PHE A 28 -23.89 10.06 -9.71
CA PHE A 28 -23.21 8.84 -10.14
C PHE A 28 -22.15 9.15 -11.18
N ILE A 29 -21.01 8.45 -11.10
CA ILE A 29 -20.08 8.36 -12.21
C ILE A 29 -20.48 7.14 -13.05
N LYS A 30 -20.63 7.33 -14.36
CA LYS A 30 -21.06 6.27 -15.29
C LYS A 30 -19.87 5.34 -15.62
N THR A 31 -19.40 4.62 -14.61
CA THR A 31 -18.27 3.69 -14.71
C THR A 31 -18.54 2.53 -15.65
N THR A 32 -19.80 2.19 -15.88
CA THR A 32 -20.20 1.15 -16.84
C THR A 32 -19.76 1.44 -18.28
N ASN A 33 -19.59 2.71 -18.66
CA ASN A 33 -19.05 3.09 -19.98
C ASN A 33 -17.61 2.61 -20.17
N TYR A 34 -16.86 2.47 -19.10
CA TYR A 34 -15.42 2.12 -19.11
C TYR A 34 -15.17 0.65 -18.77
N LYS A 35 -16.22 -0.18 -18.64
CA LYS A 35 -16.11 -1.59 -18.23
C LYS A 35 -15.08 -2.37 -19.06
N LYS A 36 -15.08 -2.21 -20.38
CA LYS A 36 -14.15 -2.90 -21.28
C LYS A 36 -12.69 -2.49 -21.02
N ASP A 37 -12.44 -1.21 -20.79
CA ASP A 37 -11.10 -0.70 -20.51
C ASP A 37 -10.62 -1.10 -19.13
N LEU A 38 -11.49 -1.07 -18.12
CA LEU A 38 -11.20 -1.57 -16.78
C LEU A 38 -10.74 -3.04 -16.81
N ILE A 39 -11.47 -3.91 -17.53
CA ILE A 39 -11.08 -5.32 -17.68
C ILE A 39 -9.78 -5.47 -18.46
N ARG A 40 -9.62 -4.73 -19.56
CA ARG A 40 -8.41 -4.75 -20.38
C ARG A 40 -7.17 -4.35 -19.59
N LEU A 41 -7.27 -3.28 -18.80
CA LEU A 41 -6.17 -2.76 -17.99
C LEU A 41 -5.89 -3.65 -16.79
N ASN A 42 -6.91 -4.26 -16.17
CA ASN A 42 -6.70 -5.27 -15.12
C ASN A 42 -5.82 -6.44 -15.57
N ASN A 43 -5.92 -6.85 -16.83
CA ASN A 43 -5.11 -7.95 -17.38
C ASN A 43 -3.61 -7.60 -17.50
N LYS A 44 -3.23 -6.33 -17.35
CA LYS A 44 -1.83 -5.90 -17.33
C LYS A 44 -1.20 -5.95 -15.92
N ILE A 45 -2.04 -5.99 -14.89
CA ILE A 45 -1.61 -5.96 -13.49
C ILE A 45 -1.14 -7.34 -13.06
N ASN A 46 0.05 -7.40 -12.47
CA ASN A 46 0.58 -8.61 -11.86
C ASN A 46 -0.03 -8.81 -10.45
N TRP A 47 -1.04 -9.66 -10.35
CA TRP A 47 -1.70 -9.98 -9.09
C TRP A 47 -1.05 -11.16 -8.38
N GLN A 48 -0.83 -10.99 -7.07
CA GLN A 48 -0.47 -12.08 -6.17
C GLN A 48 -1.57 -12.23 -5.09
N PRO A 49 -2.35 -13.34 -5.07
CA PRO A 49 -2.31 -14.44 -6.04
C PRO A 49 -3.02 -14.06 -7.36
N PRO A 50 -2.68 -14.70 -8.49
CA PRO A 50 -3.33 -14.43 -9.78
C PRO A 50 -4.87 -14.60 -9.74
N SER A 51 -5.36 -15.54 -8.92
CA SER A 51 -6.80 -15.80 -8.74
C SER A 51 -7.59 -14.59 -8.20
N THR A 52 -6.93 -13.62 -7.54
CA THR A 52 -7.59 -12.38 -7.12
C THR A 52 -7.88 -11.50 -8.32
N GLY A 53 -6.92 -11.31 -9.22
CA GLY A 53 -7.07 -10.49 -10.43
C GLY A 53 -8.00 -11.11 -11.45
N ASP A 54 -7.75 -12.38 -11.82
CA ASP A 54 -8.50 -13.10 -12.86
C ASP A 54 -9.88 -13.61 -12.39
N GLY A 55 -10.06 -13.76 -11.09
CA GLY A 55 -11.30 -14.22 -10.48
C GLY A 55 -12.06 -13.08 -9.80
N ARG A 56 -11.74 -12.82 -8.53
CA ARG A 56 -12.53 -11.92 -7.65
C ARG A 56 -12.66 -10.49 -8.20
N PHE A 57 -11.55 -9.88 -8.65
CA PHE A 57 -11.56 -8.51 -9.14
C PHE A 57 -12.18 -8.43 -10.54
N LYS A 58 -11.84 -9.32 -11.45
CA LYS A 58 -12.42 -9.39 -12.79
C LYS A 58 -13.93 -9.61 -12.73
N ASN A 59 -14.42 -10.56 -11.92
CA ASN A 59 -15.86 -10.80 -11.75
C ASN A 59 -16.60 -9.56 -11.20
N TRP A 60 -15.93 -8.79 -10.32
CA TRP A 60 -16.47 -7.51 -9.86
C TRP A 60 -16.57 -6.49 -11.00
N LEU A 61 -15.55 -6.38 -11.86
CA LEU A 61 -15.56 -5.48 -13.02
C LEU A 61 -16.61 -5.91 -14.07
N GLU A 62 -16.79 -7.19 -14.29
CA GLU A 62 -17.83 -7.72 -15.20
C GLU A 62 -19.24 -7.45 -14.71
N GLY A 63 -19.46 -7.50 -13.41
CA GLY A 63 -20.71 -7.17 -12.75
C GLY A 63 -20.89 -5.70 -12.36
N LEU A 64 -19.99 -4.80 -12.86
CA LEU A 64 -19.93 -3.41 -12.42
C LEU A 64 -21.22 -2.63 -12.69
N ASN A 65 -21.66 -1.91 -11.67
CA ASN A 65 -22.69 -0.86 -11.76
C ASN A 65 -22.01 0.52 -11.71
N ASP A 66 -22.80 1.57 -12.04
CA ASP A 66 -22.32 2.94 -11.94
C ASP A 66 -21.97 3.30 -10.49
N TRP A 67 -20.92 4.06 -10.32
CA TRP A 67 -20.39 4.43 -9.00
C TRP A 67 -21.22 5.56 -8.39
N ASN A 68 -21.98 5.25 -7.35
CA ASN A 68 -22.65 6.28 -6.55
C ASN A 68 -21.59 7.12 -5.83
N LEU A 69 -21.42 8.38 -6.28
CA LEU A 69 -20.39 9.28 -5.82
C LEU A 69 -20.80 10.11 -4.61
N SER A 70 -22.07 10.52 -4.54
CA SER A 70 -22.53 11.45 -3.51
C SER A 70 -22.92 10.76 -2.20
N ARG A 71 -22.67 11.45 -1.08
CA ARG A 71 -23.03 10.99 0.26
C ARG A 71 -23.74 12.11 1.02
N SER A 72 -24.94 11.83 1.53
CA SER A 72 -25.65 12.76 2.43
C SER A 72 -25.03 12.69 3.83
N ARG A 73 -23.94 13.43 4.02
CA ARG A 73 -23.15 13.48 5.25
C ARG A 73 -22.93 14.94 5.68
N PHE A 74 -22.76 15.13 6.99
CA PHE A 74 -22.46 16.44 7.53
C PHE A 74 -21.06 16.90 7.20
N TRP A 75 -20.08 15.97 7.21
CA TRP A 75 -18.68 16.24 6.98
C TRP A 75 -18.07 15.36 5.90
N GLY A 76 -17.23 15.94 5.08
CA GLY A 76 -16.49 15.30 3.99
C GLY A 76 -16.10 16.33 2.93
N THR A 77 -15.42 15.87 1.86
CA THR A 77 -15.09 16.71 0.70
C THR A 77 -16.36 17.13 -0.02
N PRO A 78 -16.66 18.43 -0.15
CA PRO A 78 -17.88 18.90 -0.82
C PRO A 78 -17.90 18.53 -2.29
N LEU A 79 -19.09 18.19 -2.81
CA LEU A 79 -19.27 17.97 -4.24
C LEU A 79 -19.13 19.33 -4.97
N PRO A 80 -18.22 19.51 -5.93
CA PRO A 80 -17.99 20.79 -6.59
C PRO A 80 -19.01 21.06 -7.71
N ILE A 81 -20.30 20.85 -7.44
CA ILE A 81 -21.37 20.96 -8.41
C ILE A 81 -22.37 22.04 -7.95
N TRP A 82 -22.65 22.98 -8.84
CA TRP A 82 -23.69 23.98 -8.71
C TRP A 82 -24.75 23.77 -9.78
N ARG A 83 -26.01 23.98 -9.43
CA ARG A 83 -27.11 23.93 -10.39
C ARG A 83 -28.16 24.98 -10.13
N THR A 84 -28.90 25.34 -11.19
CA THR A 84 -30.08 26.18 -11.09
C THR A 84 -31.20 25.44 -10.36
N GLU A 85 -32.14 26.18 -9.74
CA GLU A 85 -33.26 25.61 -8.99
C GLU A 85 -34.12 24.69 -9.87
N ASP A 86 -34.33 25.08 -11.13
CA ASP A 86 -35.06 24.28 -12.13
C ASP A 86 -34.26 23.11 -12.69
N GLY A 87 -32.95 23.03 -12.35
CA GLY A 87 -32.03 21.99 -12.83
C GLY A 87 -31.66 22.09 -14.32
N SER A 88 -32.01 23.19 -14.99
CA SER A 88 -31.74 23.38 -16.42
C SER A 88 -30.25 23.59 -16.75
N GLU A 89 -29.49 24.13 -15.79
CA GLU A 89 -28.06 24.40 -15.92
C GLU A 89 -27.31 23.79 -14.74
N VAL A 90 -26.20 23.13 -15.03
CA VAL A 90 -25.33 22.47 -14.04
C VAL A 90 -23.87 22.80 -14.38
N THR A 91 -23.12 23.21 -13.39
CA THR A 91 -21.67 23.49 -13.50
C THR A 91 -20.92 22.64 -12.49
N CYS A 92 -19.88 21.93 -12.97
CA CYS A 92 -18.91 21.25 -12.12
C CYS A 92 -17.62 22.07 -12.13
N VAL A 93 -17.25 22.61 -10.99
CA VAL A 93 -16.07 23.48 -10.83
C VAL A 93 -14.82 22.62 -10.66
N GLY A 94 -13.89 22.70 -11.60
CA GLY A 94 -12.72 21.82 -11.68
C GLY A 94 -11.46 22.35 -10.97
N SER A 95 -11.48 23.59 -10.46
CA SER A 95 -10.32 24.17 -9.76
C SER A 95 -10.69 25.35 -8.86
N VAL A 96 -9.79 25.65 -7.92
CA VAL A 96 -9.92 26.86 -7.08
C VAL A 96 -9.90 28.14 -7.92
N LYS A 97 -9.06 28.15 -8.96
CA LYS A 97 -8.99 29.25 -9.93
C LYS A 97 -10.33 29.50 -10.62
N GLU A 98 -11.01 28.43 -11.02
CA GLU A 98 -12.33 28.49 -11.64
C GLU A 98 -13.37 28.97 -10.61
N LEU A 99 -13.38 28.37 -9.41
CA LEU A 99 -14.29 28.79 -8.35
C LEU A 99 -14.12 30.28 -8.00
N PHE A 100 -12.88 30.75 -7.90
CA PHE A 100 -12.58 32.15 -7.64
C PHE A 100 -13.20 33.06 -8.70
N LYS A 101 -13.04 32.73 -9.99
CA LYS A 101 -13.60 33.50 -11.11
C LYS A 101 -15.12 33.48 -11.12
N GLU A 102 -15.75 32.34 -10.84
CA GLU A 102 -17.20 32.24 -10.77
C GLU A 102 -17.76 33.02 -9.58
N CYS A 103 -17.04 33.08 -8.45
CA CYS A 103 -17.39 33.97 -7.34
C CYS A 103 -17.29 35.46 -7.75
N GLU A 104 -16.25 35.88 -8.47
CA GLU A 104 -16.14 37.25 -8.98
C GLU A 104 -17.31 37.60 -9.93
N LYS A 105 -17.68 36.68 -10.82
CA LYS A 105 -18.85 36.85 -11.67
C LYS A 105 -20.13 37.03 -10.84
N SER A 106 -20.28 36.27 -9.77
CA SER A 106 -21.43 36.33 -8.88
C SER A 106 -21.49 37.61 -8.04
N VAL A 107 -20.33 38.16 -7.64
CA VAL A 107 -20.25 39.48 -7.01
C VAL A 107 -20.69 40.58 -7.98
N ASN A 108 -20.21 40.54 -9.21
CA ASN A 108 -20.54 41.55 -10.23
C ASN A 108 -22.03 41.63 -10.58
N VAL A 109 -22.75 40.49 -10.49
CA VAL A 109 -24.20 40.45 -10.71
C VAL A 109 -25.02 40.62 -9.39
N GLY A 110 -24.35 40.74 -8.26
CA GLY A 110 -24.97 41.00 -6.95
C GLY A 110 -25.61 39.78 -6.30
N PHE A 111 -25.20 38.57 -6.64
CA PHE A 111 -25.69 37.33 -6.01
C PHE A 111 -25.00 37.04 -4.70
N ILE A 112 -23.75 37.45 -4.54
CA ILE A 112 -22.98 37.43 -3.30
C ILE A 112 -22.36 38.85 -3.07
N GLN A 113 -22.16 39.23 -1.81
CA GLN A 113 -21.65 40.56 -1.50
C GLN A 113 -20.14 40.72 -1.72
N THR A 114 -19.41 39.67 -1.37
CA THR A 114 -17.95 39.62 -1.48
C THR A 114 -17.50 38.23 -1.89
N ASN A 115 -16.37 38.16 -2.57
CA ASN A 115 -15.76 36.88 -2.86
C ASN A 115 -15.25 36.24 -1.54
N PRO A 116 -15.72 35.04 -1.16
CA PRO A 116 -15.29 34.39 0.10
C PRO A 116 -13.79 34.08 0.15
N PHE A 117 -13.10 34.10 -1.00
CA PHE A 117 -11.68 33.82 -1.11
C PHE A 117 -10.82 35.10 -1.28
N ASN A 118 -11.27 36.22 -0.73
CA ASN A 118 -10.48 37.45 -0.70
C ASN A 118 -9.13 37.22 -0.02
N GLY A 119 -8.04 37.62 -0.73
CA GLY A 119 -6.66 37.40 -0.28
C GLY A 119 -5.99 36.18 -0.87
N PHE A 120 -6.74 35.33 -1.57
CA PHE A 120 -6.15 34.25 -2.36
C PHE A 120 -5.61 34.78 -3.69
N VAL A 121 -4.38 34.42 -4.03
CA VAL A 121 -3.72 34.75 -5.29
C VAL A 121 -3.77 33.55 -6.21
N VAL A 122 -4.42 33.72 -7.35
CA VAL A 122 -4.54 32.65 -8.36
C VAL A 122 -3.16 32.29 -8.93
N ASP A 123 -2.90 31.00 -9.08
CA ASP A 123 -1.63 30.43 -9.56
C ASP A 123 -0.42 30.63 -8.61
N ASP A 124 -0.64 31.06 -7.35
CA ASP A 124 0.35 30.97 -6.27
C ASP A 124 0.08 29.73 -5.41
N PHE A 125 0.93 28.71 -5.57
CA PHE A 125 0.81 27.41 -4.89
C PHE A 125 1.54 27.36 -3.56
N SER A 126 1.93 28.50 -2.97
CA SER A 126 2.58 28.54 -1.67
C SER A 126 1.63 28.18 -0.51
N ASP A 127 2.14 27.50 0.50
CA ASP A 127 1.40 27.19 1.74
C ASP A 127 0.77 28.42 2.40
N LYS A 128 1.43 29.59 2.27
CA LYS A 128 0.93 30.84 2.82
C LYS A 128 -0.35 31.28 2.11
N ASN A 129 -0.40 31.14 0.79
CA ASN A 129 -1.56 31.49 0.00
C ASN A 129 -2.74 30.54 0.25
N TYR A 130 -2.47 29.24 0.36
CA TYR A 130 -3.49 28.24 0.64
C TYR A 130 -4.13 28.36 2.03
N LYS A 131 -3.52 29.06 2.99
CA LYS A 131 -4.16 29.41 4.28
C LYS A 131 -5.31 30.41 4.13
N ASN A 132 -5.42 31.08 2.99
CA ASN A 132 -6.50 32.04 2.70
C ASN A 132 -7.71 31.37 2.03
N ILE A 133 -7.69 30.05 1.86
CA ILE A 133 -8.79 29.27 1.28
C ILE A 133 -9.34 28.30 2.30
N ASP A 134 -10.65 28.29 2.42
CA ASP A 134 -11.39 27.24 3.11
C ASP A 134 -12.44 26.66 2.14
N LEU A 135 -12.28 25.40 1.76
CA LEU A 135 -13.19 24.68 0.87
C LEU A 135 -14.12 23.71 1.62
N HIS A 136 -14.16 23.81 2.94
CA HIS A 136 -15.09 23.00 3.72
C HIS A 136 -16.55 23.38 3.48
N LYS A 137 -17.41 22.42 3.73
CA LYS A 137 -18.85 22.51 3.48
C LYS A 137 -19.49 23.77 4.07
N ASN A 138 -19.13 24.17 5.29
CA ASN A 138 -19.64 25.35 5.98
C ASN A 138 -19.30 26.68 5.30
N VAL A 139 -18.34 26.70 4.39
CA VAL A 139 -17.99 27.90 3.59
C VAL A 139 -18.60 27.82 2.20
N VAL A 140 -18.41 26.68 1.53
CA VAL A 140 -18.78 26.57 0.11
C VAL A 140 -20.28 26.33 -0.13
N ASP A 141 -21.02 25.85 0.85
CA ASP A 141 -22.47 25.61 0.70
C ASP A 141 -23.27 26.93 0.55
N ASP A 142 -22.76 28.04 1.09
CA ASP A 142 -23.39 29.35 1.00
C ASP A 142 -23.05 30.13 -0.29
N ILE A 143 -22.16 29.59 -1.12
CA ILE A 143 -21.75 30.23 -2.38
C ILE A 143 -22.83 30.07 -3.43
N ILE A 144 -23.39 31.18 -3.88
CA ILE A 144 -24.32 31.24 -5.02
C ILE A 144 -23.54 31.65 -6.25
N LEU A 145 -23.51 30.81 -7.27
CA LEU A 145 -22.88 31.13 -8.56
C LEU A 145 -23.91 31.67 -9.57
N CYS A 146 -23.39 32.27 -10.64
CA CYS A 146 -24.20 32.80 -11.73
C CYS A 146 -24.05 31.90 -12.96
N SER A 147 -25.18 31.34 -13.44
CA SER A 147 -25.22 30.55 -14.65
C SER A 147 -24.95 31.39 -15.92
N ASP A 148 -24.76 30.73 -17.06
CA ASP A 148 -24.58 31.42 -18.34
C ASP A 148 -25.83 32.19 -18.78
N SER A 149 -27.03 31.74 -18.39
CA SER A 149 -28.28 32.45 -18.62
C SER A 149 -28.58 33.55 -17.57
N GLY A 150 -27.69 33.79 -16.61
CA GLY A 150 -27.84 34.78 -15.54
C GLY A 150 -28.72 34.35 -14.38
N LYS A 151 -29.02 33.05 -14.23
CA LYS A 151 -29.78 32.50 -13.11
C LYS A 151 -28.88 32.20 -11.91
N LYS A 152 -29.44 32.19 -10.70
CA LYS A 152 -28.76 31.72 -9.50
C LYS A 152 -28.54 30.21 -9.55
N MET A 153 -27.34 29.78 -9.21
CA MET A 153 -26.97 28.39 -9.05
C MET A 153 -26.60 28.10 -7.60
N TYR A 154 -27.16 27.06 -7.06
CA TYR A 154 -26.94 26.60 -5.68
C TYR A 154 -26.07 25.35 -5.70
N LYS A 155 -25.18 25.25 -4.71
CA LYS A 155 -24.33 24.10 -4.55
C LYS A 155 -25.11 22.86 -4.14
N GLU A 156 -24.75 21.70 -4.69
CA GLU A 156 -25.27 20.40 -4.23
C GLU A 156 -24.83 20.14 -2.79
N PRO A 157 -25.78 19.80 -1.87
CA PRO A 157 -25.47 19.72 -0.44
C PRO A 157 -24.69 18.46 -0.04
N ASP A 158 -24.61 17.49 -0.91
CA ASP A 158 -23.89 16.24 -0.66
C ASP A 158 -22.37 16.41 -0.66
N VAL A 159 -21.68 15.46 -0.04
CA VAL A 159 -20.22 15.35 -0.08
C VAL A 159 -19.82 14.17 -0.97
N ILE A 160 -18.56 14.17 -1.41
CA ILE A 160 -18.00 13.10 -2.23
C ILE A 160 -17.79 11.85 -1.38
N ASP A 161 -17.92 10.69 -2.00
CA ASP A 161 -17.53 9.41 -1.42
C ASP A 161 -16.04 9.43 -1.07
N VAL A 162 -15.69 9.16 0.19
CA VAL A 162 -14.30 9.11 0.67
C VAL A 162 -13.41 8.16 -0.14
N TRP A 163 -14.01 7.18 -0.80
CA TRP A 163 -13.30 6.29 -1.71
C TRP A 163 -12.81 6.99 -2.99
N PHE A 164 -13.45 8.08 -3.38
CA PHE A 164 -12.95 8.93 -4.46
C PHE A 164 -11.71 9.69 -4.01
N ASP A 165 -11.72 10.26 -2.81
CA ASP A 165 -10.57 10.97 -2.25
C ASP A 165 -9.35 10.04 -2.20
N SER A 166 -9.52 8.83 -1.63
CA SER A 166 -8.44 7.84 -1.56
C SER A 166 -8.00 7.33 -2.93
N GLY A 167 -8.93 7.19 -3.87
CA GLY A 167 -8.66 6.77 -5.25
C GLY A 167 -7.96 7.85 -6.09
N ALA A 168 -8.09 9.12 -5.71
CA ALA A 168 -7.41 10.26 -6.34
C ALA A 168 -5.99 10.49 -5.80
N MET A 169 -5.57 9.77 -4.76
CA MET A 169 -4.30 9.98 -4.08
C MET A 169 -3.07 10.05 -5.00
N PRO A 170 -2.90 9.20 -6.03
CA PRO A 170 -1.73 9.25 -6.90
C PRO A 170 -1.54 10.60 -7.61
N TYR A 171 -2.62 11.31 -7.85
CA TYR A 171 -2.64 12.61 -8.53
C TYR A 171 -2.63 13.76 -7.55
N ALA A 172 -3.43 13.65 -6.49
CA ALA A 172 -3.58 14.67 -5.47
C ALA A 172 -2.26 14.94 -4.71
N GLN A 173 -1.48 13.90 -4.39
CA GLN A 173 -0.21 14.04 -3.68
C GLN A 173 0.83 14.88 -4.42
N VAL A 174 0.75 14.98 -5.73
CA VAL A 174 1.65 15.79 -6.58
C VAL A 174 1.00 17.06 -7.08
N HIS A 175 -0.24 17.35 -6.62
CA HIS A 175 -1.07 18.49 -7.03
C HIS A 175 -1.30 18.55 -8.56
N TYR A 176 -1.47 17.37 -9.16
CA TYR A 176 -1.81 17.29 -10.59
C TYR A 176 -3.26 17.79 -10.83
N PRO A 177 -3.56 18.49 -11.93
CA PRO A 177 -2.68 18.88 -13.05
C PRO A 177 -2.00 20.24 -12.91
N PHE A 178 -2.01 20.86 -11.75
CA PHE A 178 -1.55 22.23 -11.53
C PHE A 178 -0.03 22.30 -11.35
N GLU A 179 0.54 21.35 -10.62
CA GLU A 179 1.97 21.21 -10.39
C GLU A 179 2.45 19.80 -10.79
N ASN A 180 3.75 19.60 -10.85
CA ASN A 180 4.43 18.31 -11.01
C ASN A 180 3.87 17.41 -12.16
N LYS A 181 3.33 17.99 -13.22
CA LYS A 181 2.69 17.26 -14.33
C LYS A 181 3.54 16.11 -14.87
N ASN A 182 4.86 16.31 -14.91
CA ASN A 182 5.79 15.31 -15.44
C ASN A 182 5.74 13.97 -14.70
N VAL A 183 5.38 13.96 -13.42
CA VAL A 183 5.27 12.73 -12.62
C VAL A 183 4.22 11.79 -13.22
N ILE A 184 3.10 12.36 -13.67
CA ILE A 184 1.99 11.63 -14.26
C ILE A 184 2.16 11.50 -15.78
N ASP A 185 2.34 12.62 -16.51
CA ASP A 185 2.34 12.67 -17.97
C ASP A 185 3.51 11.89 -18.59
N LYS A 186 4.65 11.79 -17.89
CA LYS A 186 5.86 11.07 -18.33
C LYS A 186 6.07 9.74 -17.61
N ASN A 187 5.09 9.25 -16.86
CA ASN A 187 5.17 8.00 -16.10
C ASN A 187 6.40 7.90 -15.15
N LEU A 188 6.80 9.01 -14.52
CA LEU A 188 7.95 9.03 -13.60
C LEU A 188 7.61 8.49 -12.19
N GLY A 189 6.33 8.55 -11.79
CA GLY A 189 5.83 8.04 -10.50
C GLY A 189 4.43 7.43 -10.60
N PHE A 190 3.94 7.23 -11.82
CA PHE A 190 2.64 6.67 -12.12
C PHE A 190 2.69 5.89 -13.45
N PRO A 191 2.12 4.66 -13.56
CA PRO A 191 1.50 3.87 -12.46
C PRO A 191 2.45 3.52 -11.33
N ALA A 192 1.92 3.27 -10.11
CA ALA A 192 2.74 2.79 -8.99
C ALA A 192 3.36 1.42 -9.32
N ASP A 193 4.60 1.20 -8.88
CA ASP A 193 5.26 -0.08 -9.12
C ASP A 193 4.68 -1.21 -8.27
N PHE A 194 4.19 -0.88 -7.07
CA PHE A 194 3.72 -1.88 -6.11
C PHE A 194 2.64 -1.34 -5.17
N ILE A 195 1.66 -2.20 -4.83
CA ILE A 195 0.65 -1.96 -3.78
C ILE A 195 0.36 -3.26 -3.03
N ALA A 196 0.13 -3.19 -1.72
CA ALA A 196 -0.25 -4.33 -0.90
C ALA A 196 -1.32 -3.94 0.12
N GLU A 197 -2.49 -4.57 0.01
CA GLU A 197 -3.62 -4.38 0.94
C GLU A 197 -4.44 -5.67 1.07
N GLY A 198 -5.41 -5.70 1.97
CA GLY A 198 -6.31 -6.83 2.14
C GLY A 198 -7.16 -7.15 0.90
N VAL A 199 -7.55 -8.40 0.75
CA VAL A 199 -8.36 -8.88 -0.39
C VAL A 199 -9.73 -8.19 -0.50
N ASP A 200 -10.26 -7.64 0.59
CA ASP A 200 -11.50 -6.85 0.60
C ASP A 200 -11.38 -5.57 -0.22
N GLN A 201 -10.17 -5.05 -0.42
CA GLN A 201 -9.89 -3.86 -1.22
C GLN A 201 -10.14 -4.04 -2.73
N THR A 202 -10.38 -5.24 -3.20
CA THR A 202 -10.94 -5.49 -4.54
C THR A 202 -12.29 -4.81 -4.76
N ARG A 203 -13.04 -4.51 -3.68
CA ARG A 203 -14.30 -3.74 -3.67
C ARG A 203 -14.16 -2.42 -2.91
N GLY A 204 -12.95 -1.90 -2.81
CA GLY A 204 -12.60 -0.66 -2.12
C GLY A 204 -11.48 0.05 -2.86
N TRP A 205 -10.35 0.24 -2.22
CA TRP A 205 -9.27 1.07 -2.73
C TRP A 205 -8.66 0.58 -4.05
N PHE A 206 -8.46 -0.72 -4.25
CA PHE A 206 -7.99 -1.23 -5.54
C PHE A 206 -8.92 -0.85 -6.69
N PHE A 207 -10.24 -0.95 -6.46
CA PHE A 207 -11.21 -0.57 -7.47
C PHE A 207 -11.20 0.93 -7.75
N THR A 208 -11.21 1.78 -6.72
CA THR A 208 -11.32 3.23 -6.91
C THR A 208 -10.07 3.83 -7.55
N LEU A 209 -8.87 3.36 -7.16
CA LEU A 209 -7.62 3.68 -7.84
C LEU A 209 -7.68 3.30 -9.32
N HIS A 210 -8.08 2.06 -9.62
CA HIS A 210 -8.15 1.54 -10.97
C HIS A 210 -9.21 2.26 -11.82
N ALA A 211 -10.36 2.57 -11.24
CA ALA A 211 -11.44 3.28 -11.92
C ALA A 211 -11.02 4.70 -12.33
N ILE A 212 -10.47 5.49 -11.40
CA ILE A 212 -10.02 6.86 -11.69
C ILE A 212 -8.89 6.84 -12.73
N SER A 213 -7.91 5.95 -12.57
CA SER A 213 -6.80 5.80 -13.51
C SER A 213 -7.29 5.46 -14.92
N THR A 214 -8.20 4.50 -15.02
CA THR A 214 -8.77 4.10 -16.32
C THR A 214 -9.53 5.25 -16.98
N MET A 215 -10.38 5.93 -16.22
CA MET A 215 -11.23 6.99 -16.77
C MET A 215 -10.45 8.24 -17.17
N CYS A 216 -9.46 8.64 -16.39
CA CYS A 216 -8.72 9.88 -16.60
C CYS A 216 -7.50 9.70 -17.52
N PHE A 217 -6.83 8.54 -17.47
CA PHE A 217 -5.53 8.34 -18.12
C PHE A 217 -5.47 7.12 -19.04
N ASN A 218 -6.53 6.31 -19.11
CA ASN A 218 -6.55 5.04 -19.85
C ASN A 218 -5.34 4.14 -19.54
N ASN A 219 -4.96 4.11 -18.27
CA ASN A 219 -3.81 3.37 -17.75
C ASN A 219 -4.16 2.63 -16.46
N GLU A 220 -3.37 1.60 -16.11
CA GLU A 220 -3.48 0.96 -14.80
C GLU A 220 -2.99 1.92 -13.70
N ALA A 221 -3.55 1.81 -12.48
CA ALA A 221 -3.09 2.62 -11.35
C ALA A 221 -1.80 2.08 -10.71
N PHE A 222 -1.57 0.79 -10.81
CA PHE A 222 -0.45 0.06 -10.22
C PHE A 222 -0.11 -1.17 -11.07
N ARG A 223 1.16 -1.58 -11.02
CA ARG A 223 1.69 -2.69 -11.84
C ARG A 223 1.69 -4.02 -11.12
N ASN A 224 2.02 -4.02 -9.83
CA ASN A 224 2.13 -5.23 -9.01
C ASN A 224 1.30 -5.10 -7.75
N VAL A 225 0.56 -6.14 -7.42
CA VAL A 225 -0.35 -6.17 -6.26
C VAL A 225 -0.12 -7.42 -5.44
N ILE A 226 0.09 -7.26 -4.15
CA ILE A 226 -0.12 -8.34 -3.19
C ILE A 226 -1.49 -8.12 -2.52
N SER A 227 -2.41 -9.07 -2.76
CA SER A 227 -3.71 -9.08 -2.11
C SER A 227 -3.62 -9.92 -0.83
N ASN A 228 -3.40 -9.26 0.30
CA ASN A 228 -3.13 -9.93 1.57
C ASN A 228 -4.32 -10.76 2.07
N GLY A 229 -4.01 -11.94 2.59
CA GLY A 229 -4.92 -12.75 3.38
C GLY A 229 -5.18 -12.16 4.77
N LEU A 230 -6.00 -12.84 5.55
CA LEU A 230 -6.33 -12.43 6.91
C LEU A 230 -5.30 -12.97 7.90
N VAL A 231 -5.00 -12.17 8.93
CA VAL A 231 -4.31 -12.66 10.14
C VAL A 231 -5.37 -13.19 11.09
N LEU A 232 -5.34 -14.49 11.35
CA LEU A 232 -6.24 -15.22 12.22
C LEU A 232 -5.53 -15.55 13.54
N ASP A 233 -6.26 -15.86 14.59
CA ASP A 233 -5.65 -16.41 15.78
C ASP A 233 -5.10 -17.83 15.56
N LYS A 234 -4.44 -18.41 16.56
CA LYS A 234 -3.84 -19.75 16.48
C LYS A 234 -4.85 -20.86 16.11
N ASP A 235 -6.13 -20.66 16.46
CA ASP A 235 -7.21 -21.59 16.21
C ASP A 235 -7.87 -21.37 14.83
N GLY A 236 -7.44 -20.33 14.10
CA GLY A 236 -7.94 -19.98 12.79
C GLY A 236 -9.21 -19.12 12.82
N GLN A 237 -9.52 -18.49 13.97
CA GLN A 237 -10.64 -17.59 14.11
C GLN A 237 -10.23 -16.16 13.77
N LYS A 238 -11.16 -15.38 13.20
CA LYS A 238 -10.92 -13.95 12.94
C LYS A 238 -10.71 -13.20 14.25
N MET A 239 -9.61 -12.46 14.33
CA MET A 239 -9.31 -11.61 15.49
C MET A 239 -10.35 -10.48 15.60
N SER A 240 -10.91 -10.29 16.78
CA SER A 240 -11.76 -9.14 17.07
C SER A 240 -11.67 -8.71 18.54
N LYS A 241 -11.78 -7.40 18.78
CA LYS A 241 -11.79 -6.84 20.13
C LYS A 241 -12.95 -7.40 20.98
N ARG A 242 -14.09 -7.74 20.34
CA ARG A 242 -15.27 -8.29 21.00
C ARG A 242 -15.02 -9.69 21.57
N ILE A 243 -14.23 -10.52 20.89
CA ILE A 243 -13.90 -11.90 21.31
C ILE A 243 -12.70 -11.89 22.26
N GLY A 244 -11.90 -10.80 22.28
CA GLY A 244 -10.72 -10.69 23.13
C GLY A 244 -9.51 -11.50 22.65
N ASN A 245 -9.52 -11.96 21.39
CA ASN A 245 -8.43 -12.73 20.78
C ASN A 245 -7.46 -11.88 19.95
N VAL A 246 -7.52 -10.54 20.09
CA VAL A 246 -6.60 -9.62 19.43
C VAL A 246 -5.26 -9.62 20.14
N ILE A 247 -4.20 -9.76 19.38
CA ILE A 247 -2.81 -9.68 19.87
C ILE A 247 -2.28 -8.28 19.56
N ASP A 248 -1.75 -7.60 20.58
CA ASP A 248 -1.10 -6.31 20.40
C ASP A 248 0.31 -6.50 19.81
N PRO A 249 0.58 -6.01 18.61
CA PRO A 249 1.89 -6.15 17.97
C PRO A 249 3.00 -5.42 18.73
N PHE A 250 2.70 -4.33 19.43
CA PHE A 250 3.71 -3.56 20.17
C PHE A 250 4.24 -4.34 21.37
N MET A 251 3.39 -5.08 22.08
CA MET A 251 3.83 -5.99 23.15
C MET A 251 4.80 -7.07 22.63
N LEU A 252 4.56 -7.56 21.42
CA LEU A 252 5.45 -8.55 20.80
C LEU A 252 6.78 -7.92 20.37
N ILE A 253 6.74 -6.71 19.85
CA ILE A 253 7.95 -5.96 19.46
C ILE A 253 8.80 -5.65 20.69
N GLU A 254 8.20 -5.25 21.80
CA GLU A 254 8.91 -5.04 23.06
C GLU A 254 9.56 -6.33 23.59
N LYS A 255 8.85 -7.46 23.49
CA LYS A 255 9.34 -8.75 24.02
C LYS A 255 10.41 -9.40 23.13
N PHE A 256 10.23 -9.41 21.83
CA PHE A 256 11.04 -10.19 20.88
C PHE A 256 11.90 -9.34 19.96
N GLY A 257 11.67 -8.04 19.89
CA GLY A 257 12.22 -7.15 18.85
C GLY A 257 11.36 -7.12 17.58
N ALA A 258 11.52 -6.07 16.78
CA ALA A 258 10.76 -5.90 15.54
C ALA A 258 11.12 -6.92 14.45
N ASP A 259 12.41 -7.27 14.34
CA ASP A 259 12.89 -8.15 13.26
C ASP A 259 12.35 -9.58 13.35
N PRO A 260 12.33 -10.26 14.51
CA PRO A 260 11.70 -11.58 14.63
C PRO A 260 10.21 -11.56 14.30
N VAL A 261 9.47 -10.53 14.71
CA VAL A 261 8.05 -10.39 14.40
C VAL A 261 7.83 -10.23 12.89
N ARG A 262 8.55 -9.32 12.26
CA ARG A 262 8.48 -9.08 10.81
C ARG A 262 8.91 -10.31 10.01
N TRP A 263 10.00 -10.96 10.42
CA TRP A 263 10.48 -12.19 9.78
C TRP A 263 9.47 -13.31 9.84
N TYR A 264 8.86 -13.53 11.03
CA TYR A 264 7.79 -14.51 11.17
C TYR A 264 6.63 -14.22 10.21
N MET A 265 6.18 -12.98 10.12
CA MET A 265 5.06 -12.60 9.25
C MET A 265 5.32 -12.90 7.77
N VAL A 266 6.55 -12.69 7.28
CA VAL A 266 6.86 -12.88 5.85
C VAL A 266 7.33 -14.30 5.52
N SER A 267 7.94 -15.04 6.48
CA SER A 267 8.52 -16.36 6.21
C SER A 267 7.56 -17.51 6.49
N ASN A 268 6.55 -17.32 7.37
CA ASN A 268 5.68 -18.39 7.83
C ASN A 268 4.71 -18.86 6.73
N SER A 269 4.03 -17.92 6.06
CA SER A 269 3.11 -18.20 4.95
C SER A 269 3.22 -17.12 3.88
N ASN A 270 2.73 -17.43 2.67
CA ASN A 270 2.64 -16.40 1.64
C ASN A 270 1.70 -15.27 2.11
N PRO A 271 1.98 -13.99 1.77
CA PRO A 271 1.17 -12.86 2.23
C PRO A 271 -0.32 -12.95 1.84
N TRP A 272 -0.64 -13.61 0.75
CA TRP A 272 -2.03 -13.80 0.27
C TRP A 272 -2.77 -14.97 0.91
N GLU A 273 -2.08 -15.79 1.72
CA GLU A 273 -2.69 -16.86 2.49
C GLU A 273 -3.13 -16.35 3.87
N ASN A 274 -4.15 -16.99 4.45
CA ASN A 274 -4.53 -16.67 5.82
C ASN A 274 -3.45 -17.17 6.78
N LEU A 275 -2.87 -16.25 7.54
CA LEU A 275 -1.86 -16.56 8.55
C LEU A 275 -2.53 -16.91 9.87
N LYS A 276 -2.37 -18.14 10.35
CA LYS A 276 -2.66 -18.51 11.74
C LYS A 276 -1.51 -18.01 12.62
N PHE A 277 -1.78 -16.94 13.34
CA PHE A 277 -0.77 -16.27 14.13
C PHE A 277 -0.55 -16.96 15.47
N ASP A 278 0.67 -17.42 15.70
CA ASP A 278 1.10 -18.05 16.95
C ASP A 278 2.38 -17.40 17.47
N VAL A 279 2.33 -16.94 18.72
CA VAL A 279 3.48 -16.31 19.40
C VAL A 279 4.68 -17.26 19.50
N SER A 280 4.41 -18.58 19.66
CA SER A 280 5.47 -19.60 19.70
C SER A 280 6.31 -19.62 18.40
N GLY A 281 5.72 -19.31 17.28
CA GLY A 281 6.44 -19.19 16.00
C GLY A 281 7.42 -18.04 15.98
N ILE A 282 7.10 -16.91 16.62
CA ILE A 282 8.03 -15.78 16.77
C ILE A 282 9.21 -16.18 17.70
N GLU A 283 8.93 -16.87 18.79
CA GLU A 283 9.97 -17.38 19.70
C GLU A 283 10.92 -18.35 18.97
N GLU A 284 10.37 -19.18 18.12
CA GLU A 284 11.16 -20.11 17.30
C GLU A 284 12.05 -19.37 16.31
N VAL A 285 11.53 -18.38 15.57
CA VAL A 285 12.31 -17.54 14.64
C VAL A 285 13.41 -16.81 15.41
N SER A 286 13.09 -16.16 16.53
CA SER A 286 14.06 -15.45 17.34
C SER A 286 15.20 -16.35 17.80
N ARG A 287 14.87 -17.53 18.32
CA ARG A 287 15.87 -18.48 18.88
C ARG A 287 16.63 -19.20 17.78
N LYS A 288 15.94 -19.79 16.81
CA LYS A 288 16.58 -20.66 15.80
C LYS A 288 17.26 -19.85 14.72
N PHE A 289 16.61 -18.84 14.13
CA PHE A 289 17.19 -18.10 13.03
C PHE A 289 18.09 -16.96 13.53
N PHE A 290 17.53 -15.97 14.23
CA PHE A 290 18.32 -14.82 14.67
C PHE A 290 19.38 -15.20 15.69
N GLY A 291 19.09 -16.10 16.61
CA GLY A 291 20.07 -16.62 17.58
C GLY A 291 21.23 -17.33 16.87
N THR A 292 20.97 -18.12 15.84
CA THR A 292 22.03 -18.79 15.07
C THR A 292 22.85 -17.81 14.26
N LEU A 293 22.21 -16.83 13.61
CA LEU A 293 22.90 -15.77 12.88
C LEU A 293 23.81 -14.96 13.81
N PHE A 294 23.27 -14.53 14.96
CA PHE A 294 24.01 -13.81 15.98
C PHE A 294 25.21 -14.62 16.53
N ASN A 295 25.02 -15.91 16.81
CA ASN A 295 26.10 -16.78 17.26
C ASN A 295 27.19 -16.97 16.18
N THR A 296 26.80 -17.03 14.91
CA THR A 296 27.73 -17.11 13.78
C THR A 296 28.56 -15.84 13.67
N TYR A 297 27.90 -14.68 13.76
CA TYR A 297 28.57 -13.39 13.81
C TYR A 297 29.50 -13.25 15.03
N SER A 298 29.03 -13.61 16.22
CA SER A 298 29.81 -13.54 17.46
C SER A 298 31.04 -14.44 17.40
N PHE A 299 30.92 -15.62 16.82
CA PHE A 299 32.06 -16.50 16.56
C PHE A 299 33.09 -15.83 15.63
N PHE A 300 32.63 -15.27 14.53
CA PHE A 300 33.52 -14.51 13.62
C PHE A 300 34.17 -13.35 14.32
N ALA A 301 33.42 -12.48 14.98
CA ALA A 301 33.93 -11.27 15.63
C ALA A 301 34.91 -11.60 16.76
N LEU A 302 34.67 -12.65 17.54
CA LEU A 302 35.58 -13.07 18.61
C LEU A 302 36.96 -13.39 18.06
N TYR A 303 37.07 -14.27 17.08
CA TYR A 303 38.36 -14.70 16.57
C TYR A 303 39.01 -13.66 15.65
N ALA A 304 38.24 -12.91 14.90
CA ALA A 304 38.74 -11.80 14.10
C ALA A 304 39.41 -10.72 14.98
N ASN A 305 38.81 -10.41 16.13
CA ASN A 305 39.40 -9.45 17.09
C ASN A 305 40.66 -9.98 17.76
N ILE A 306 40.68 -11.25 18.17
CA ILE A 306 41.87 -11.89 18.76
C ILE A 306 43.05 -11.83 17.81
N ASP A 307 42.81 -12.09 16.54
CA ASP A 307 43.87 -12.10 15.52
C ASP A 307 44.10 -10.72 14.86
N SER A 308 43.44 -9.67 15.34
CA SER A 308 43.47 -8.31 14.74
C SER A 308 43.23 -8.32 13.23
N PHE A 309 42.32 -9.20 12.77
CA PHE A 309 41.95 -9.31 11.37
C PHE A 309 41.18 -8.07 10.91
N SER A 310 41.62 -7.53 9.78
CA SER A 310 40.91 -6.45 9.09
C SER A 310 40.55 -6.91 7.67
N PRO A 311 39.27 -6.92 7.28
CA PRO A 311 38.88 -7.36 5.94
C PRO A 311 39.46 -6.41 4.89
N LYS A 312 39.96 -6.96 3.79
CA LYS A 312 40.40 -6.16 2.65
C LYS A 312 39.16 -5.70 1.85
N ILE A 313 39.19 -4.46 1.41
CA ILE A 313 38.05 -3.85 0.67
C ILE A 313 37.78 -4.57 -0.67
N ASP A 314 38.78 -5.25 -1.24
CA ASP A 314 38.69 -5.93 -2.54
C ASP A 314 38.42 -7.44 -2.39
N LEU A 315 37.32 -7.78 -1.74
CA LEU A 315 36.87 -9.17 -1.51
C LEU A 315 36.60 -9.96 -2.79
N LEU A 316 36.53 -9.31 -3.95
CA LEU A 316 36.20 -9.94 -5.24
C LEU A 316 37.39 -10.64 -5.89
N LYS A 317 38.63 -10.34 -5.48
CA LYS A 317 39.88 -10.82 -6.11
C LYS A 317 40.52 -12.02 -5.42
N THR A 318 40.18 -12.30 -4.16
CA THR A 318 40.77 -13.40 -3.42
C THR A 318 40.15 -14.72 -3.86
N LYS A 319 40.91 -15.60 -4.52
CA LYS A 319 40.47 -16.97 -4.86
C LYS A 319 40.68 -17.85 -3.63
N PRO A 320 39.65 -18.41 -3.05
CA PRO A 320 39.78 -19.32 -1.91
C PRO A 320 40.43 -20.63 -2.35
N ASN A 321 41.40 -21.13 -1.58
CA ASN A 321 42.11 -22.39 -1.85
C ASN A 321 41.33 -23.59 -1.26
N SER A 322 40.59 -23.39 -0.18
CA SER A 322 39.82 -24.45 0.46
C SER A 322 38.58 -24.83 -0.35
N VAL A 323 38.33 -26.13 -0.51
CA VAL A 323 37.10 -26.65 -1.13
C VAL A 323 35.84 -26.18 -0.39
N LEU A 324 35.90 -26.08 0.95
CA LEU A 324 34.78 -25.58 1.75
C LEU A 324 34.50 -24.09 1.50
N ASP A 325 35.54 -23.28 1.32
CA ASP A 325 35.38 -21.86 0.99
C ASP A 325 34.78 -21.67 -0.39
N GLN A 326 35.27 -22.44 -1.38
CA GLN A 326 34.73 -22.41 -2.74
C GLN A 326 33.26 -22.84 -2.75
N TRP A 327 32.91 -23.88 -1.99
CA TRP A 327 31.54 -24.37 -1.88
C TRP A 327 30.60 -23.33 -1.26
N ILE A 328 30.95 -22.78 -0.09
CA ILE A 328 30.06 -21.81 0.58
C ILE A 328 29.89 -20.52 -0.24
N LEU A 329 30.92 -20.05 -0.93
CA LEU A 329 30.82 -18.90 -1.82
C LEU A 329 29.96 -19.21 -3.08
N SER A 330 30.01 -20.42 -3.59
CA SER A 330 29.11 -20.86 -4.67
C SER A 330 27.66 -20.87 -4.20
N GLU A 331 27.40 -21.39 -2.99
CA GLU A 331 26.08 -21.39 -2.37
C GLU A 331 25.56 -19.97 -2.10
N LEU A 332 26.45 -19.06 -1.64
CA LEU A 332 26.12 -17.65 -1.44
C LEU A 332 25.74 -16.97 -2.77
N ASN A 333 26.50 -17.19 -3.83
CA ASN A 333 26.17 -16.60 -5.13
C ASN A 333 24.83 -17.14 -5.67
N SER A 334 24.55 -18.44 -5.49
CA SER A 334 23.27 -19.03 -5.83
C SER A 334 22.12 -18.43 -5.03
N LEU A 335 22.34 -18.20 -3.71
CA LEU A 335 21.39 -17.52 -2.86
C LEU A 335 21.10 -16.10 -3.36
N VAL A 336 22.15 -15.31 -3.64
CA VAL A 336 21.98 -13.92 -4.12
C VAL A 336 21.14 -13.88 -5.40
N LEU A 337 21.41 -14.76 -6.37
CA LEU A 337 20.65 -14.82 -7.61
C LEU A 337 19.17 -15.20 -7.35
N SER A 338 18.93 -16.19 -6.49
CA SER A 338 17.57 -16.65 -6.19
C SER A 338 16.78 -15.60 -5.40
N VAL A 339 17.40 -14.98 -4.40
CA VAL A 339 16.76 -13.91 -3.59
C VAL A 339 16.46 -12.68 -4.44
N THR A 340 17.38 -12.26 -5.30
CA THR A 340 17.15 -11.16 -6.24
C THR A 340 15.95 -11.47 -7.14
N SER A 341 15.94 -12.66 -7.75
CA SER A 341 14.80 -13.08 -8.59
C SER A 341 13.49 -13.20 -7.84
N ALA A 342 13.52 -13.58 -6.55
CA ALA A 342 12.32 -13.63 -5.72
C ALA A 342 11.79 -12.21 -5.41
N TYR A 343 12.66 -11.27 -5.06
CA TYR A 343 12.28 -9.88 -4.84
C TYR A 343 11.78 -9.19 -6.12
N ASP A 344 12.39 -9.45 -7.27
CA ASP A 344 11.90 -8.94 -8.56
C ASP A 344 10.46 -9.41 -8.88
N LYS A 345 10.05 -10.55 -8.29
CA LYS A 345 8.69 -11.10 -8.38
C LYS A 345 7.81 -10.77 -7.18
N PHE A 346 8.27 -9.95 -6.26
CA PHE A 346 7.60 -9.63 -5.00
C PHE A 346 7.31 -10.85 -4.11
N ASP A 347 8.11 -11.91 -4.20
CA ASP A 347 8.01 -13.12 -3.39
C ASP A 347 8.95 -13.05 -2.16
N ALA A 348 8.58 -12.23 -1.19
CA ALA A 348 9.33 -12.06 0.05
C ALA A 348 9.39 -13.36 0.89
N THR A 349 8.40 -14.23 0.77
CA THR A 349 8.36 -15.50 1.50
C THR A 349 9.42 -16.46 1.01
N LYS A 350 9.56 -16.61 -0.30
CA LYS A 350 10.64 -17.41 -0.89
C LYS A 350 12.01 -16.85 -0.51
N ALA A 351 12.21 -15.53 -0.68
CA ALA A 351 13.46 -14.87 -0.35
C ALA A 351 13.87 -15.11 1.10
N SER A 352 12.97 -14.89 2.05
CA SER A 352 13.25 -15.07 3.49
C SER A 352 13.55 -16.52 3.87
N ARG A 353 12.82 -17.49 3.30
CA ARG A 353 13.05 -18.92 3.56
C ARG A 353 14.40 -19.40 3.01
N GLU A 354 14.81 -18.94 1.85
CA GLU A 354 16.11 -19.28 1.27
C GLU A 354 17.26 -18.67 2.08
N ILE A 355 17.15 -17.42 2.53
CA ILE A 355 18.12 -16.81 3.45
C ILE A 355 18.20 -17.61 4.75
N GLN A 356 17.06 -17.98 5.33
CA GLN A 356 17.02 -18.75 6.56
C GLN A 356 17.69 -20.12 6.41
N SER A 357 17.39 -20.86 5.33
CA SER A 357 18.02 -22.14 5.05
C SER A 357 19.54 -22.01 4.83
N PHE A 358 19.98 -20.99 4.09
CA PHE A 358 21.40 -20.73 3.92
C PHE A 358 22.13 -20.51 5.24
N VAL A 359 21.59 -19.63 6.11
CA VAL A 359 22.19 -19.32 7.40
C VAL A 359 22.25 -20.54 8.33
N LEU A 360 21.13 -21.27 8.42
CA LEU A 360 21.02 -22.40 9.34
C LEU A 360 21.79 -23.62 8.85
N ASP A 361 21.52 -24.05 7.63
CA ASP A 361 21.96 -25.36 7.15
C ASP A 361 23.36 -25.28 6.54
N LYS A 362 23.64 -24.27 5.71
CA LYS A 362 24.89 -24.17 4.94
C LYS A 362 25.97 -23.41 5.69
N LEU A 363 25.66 -22.21 6.19
CA LEU A 363 26.64 -21.35 6.84
C LEU A 363 27.00 -21.85 8.25
N SER A 364 26.04 -21.91 9.16
CA SER A 364 26.27 -22.24 10.57
C SER A 364 26.55 -23.72 10.79
N ASN A 365 25.59 -24.59 10.42
CA ASN A 365 25.65 -26.02 10.73
C ASN A 365 26.64 -26.80 9.86
N TRP A 366 27.05 -26.26 8.72
CA TRP A 366 27.99 -26.93 7.85
C TRP A 366 29.33 -26.19 7.78
N TYR A 367 29.40 -25.04 7.15
CA TYR A 367 30.65 -24.32 6.92
C TYR A 367 31.38 -23.96 8.23
N VAL A 368 30.73 -23.19 9.12
CA VAL A 368 31.37 -22.76 10.39
C VAL A 368 31.72 -23.97 11.25
N ARG A 369 30.81 -24.95 11.36
CA ARG A 369 31.04 -26.16 12.13
C ARG A 369 32.27 -26.95 11.66
N LEU A 370 32.44 -27.12 10.35
CA LEU A 370 33.59 -27.87 9.80
C LEU A 370 34.87 -27.06 9.83
N CYS A 371 34.78 -25.73 9.73
CA CYS A 371 35.95 -24.83 9.71
C CYS A 371 36.44 -24.38 11.10
N ARG A 372 35.75 -24.77 12.20
CA ARG A 372 36.08 -24.27 13.57
C ARG A 372 37.53 -24.36 13.92
N ARG A 373 38.19 -25.50 13.65
CA ARG A 373 39.61 -25.73 13.97
C ARG A 373 40.53 -24.75 13.23
N ARG A 374 40.16 -24.26 12.06
CA ARG A 374 40.86 -23.29 11.26
C ARG A 374 40.96 -21.94 11.97
N PHE A 375 39.87 -21.51 12.61
CA PHE A 375 39.82 -20.25 13.37
C PHE A 375 40.49 -20.34 14.76
N TRP A 376 40.65 -21.55 15.33
CA TRP A 376 41.25 -21.73 16.65
C TRP A 376 42.78 -21.84 16.62
N LYS A 377 43.39 -21.93 15.47
CA LYS A 377 44.87 -21.95 15.35
C LYS A 377 45.47 -20.71 15.97
N ASN A 378 46.67 -20.87 16.61
CA ASN A 378 47.39 -19.75 17.18
C ASN A 378 48.11 -18.87 16.13
N THR A 379 48.40 -19.44 14.95
CA THR A 379 49.07 -18.72 13.87
C THR A 379 48.07 -18.17 12.88
N LEU A 380 48.20 -16.87 12.54
CA LEU A 380 47.45 -16.22 11.49
C LEU A 380 48.14 -16.51 10.14
N ASP A 381 47.94 -17.72 9.62
CA ASP A 381 48.42 -18.13 8.30
C ASP A 381 47.45 -17.71 7.18
N GLU A 382 47.90 -17.87 5.93
CA GLU A 382 47.10 -17.50 4.75
C GLU A 382 45.72 -18.25 4.70
N ASP A 383 45.72 -19.52 5.10
CA ASP A 383 44.50 -20.34 5.17
C ASP A 383 43.50 -19.76 6.16
N LYS A 384 43.95 -19.31 7.34
CA LYS A 384 43.08 -18.69 8.34
C LYS A 384 42.55 -17.33 7.87
N ILE A 385 43.38 -16.51 7.21
CA ILE A 385 42.97 -15.23 6.63
C ILE A 385 41.90 -15.44 5.59
N LEU A 386 42.07 -16.39 4.66
CA LEU A 386 41.07 -16.73 3.65
C LEU A 386 39.74 -17.22 4.27
N GLY A 387 39.82 -17.97 5.38
CA GLY A 387 38.65 -18.37 6.16
C GLY A 387 37.87 -17.18 6.72
N PHE A 388 38.57 -16.20 7.31
CA PHE A 388 37.96 -14.97 7.80
C PHE A 388 37.33 -14.15 6.67
N GLU A 389 38.03 -13.96 5.55
CA GLU A 389 37.48 -13.25 4.37
C GLU A 389 36.23 -13.92 3.82
N THR A 390 36.24 -15.25 3.75
CA THR A 390 35.09 -16.04 3.28
C THR A 390 33.89 -15.89 4.22
N LEU A 391 34.11 -16.04 5.53
CA LEU A 391 33.03 -15.91 6.52
C LEU A 391 32.49 -14.48 6.59
N HIS A 392 33.38 -13.48 6.52
CA HIS A 392 32.99 -12.07 6.45
C HIS A 392 32.10 -11.79 5.24
N LYS A 393 32.47 -12.30 4.06
CA LYS A 393 31.66 -12.16 2.84
C LYS A 393 30.28 -12.80 2.94
N CYS A 394 30.15 -13.91 3.69
CA CYS A 394 28.85 -14.56 3.93
C CYS A 394 27.97 -13.80 4.95
N LEU A 395 28.55 -12.93 5.77
CA LEU A 395 27.87 -12.14 6.79
C LEU A 395 27.48 -10.73 6.33
N LEU A 396 28.09 -10.24 5.24
CA LEU A 396 27.72 -9.00 4.55
C LEU A 396 26.48 -9.20 3.66
#